data_654922c3041c833f3a02101f2dc438bf
#
_entry.id   654922c3041c833f3a02101f2dc438bf
#
_cell.length_a   1.000
_cell.length_b   1.000
_cell.length_c   1.000
_cell.angle_alpha   90.00
_cell.angle_beta   90.00
_cell.angle_gamma   90.00
#
_symmetry.space_group_name_H-M   'P 1'
#
loop_
_entity.id
_entity.type
_entity.pdbx_description
1 polymer ?
#
loop_
_entity_poly.entity_id
_entity_poly.type
_entity_poly.pdbx_seq_one_letter_code
_entity_poly.pdbx_strand_id
1 'polypeptide(L)'
;MYFWLGKMINLSVNINKIATLRNARGGNNPNLIKMAEDIQSYGAQGITVHPRPDERHIKYDDVRNLKSVVKKEFNIEGNPTPKFLKLVKEVRPDQVTLVPDGPESITSNSGWDTKSNLDYLTKIIKQLDDIGVRTSIFVDPDTEMVKYASETGCKRIELYTEPYAINFSNGKKSLDRKSVV
;
A
#
# COMPACT_ATOMS: atom_id res chain seq x y z
N MET A 1 25.29 -26.64 -3.08
CA MET A 1 24.48 -26.52 -1.85
C MET A 1 24.28 -25.03 -1.61
N TYR A 2 23.19 -24.46 -2.15
CA TYR A 2 22.89 -23.03 -2.00
C TYR A 2 22.22 -22.85 -0.64
N PHE A 3 22.91 -22.24 0.31
CA PHE A 3 22.30 -21.75 1.54
C PHE A 3 21.35 -20.60 1.18
N TRP A 4 20.08 -20.88 1.10
CA TRP A 4 19.03 -19.88 1.20
C TRP A 4 19.11 -19.31 2.63
N LEU A 5 19.83 -18.22 2.80
CA LEU A 5 19.66 -17.36 3.98
C LEU A 5 18.27 -16.73 3.85
N GLY A 6 17.28 -17.44 4.36
CA GLY A 6 15.89 -17.06 4.28
C GLY A 6 15.66 -15.71 4.91
N LYS A 7 15.58 -14.65 4.10
CA LYS A 7 14.92 -13.42 4.53
C LYS A 7 13.49 -13.82 4.88
N MET A 8 13.11 -13.70 6.15
CA MET A 8 11.73 -13.95 6.56
C MET A 8 10.82 -12.99 5.81
N ILE A 9 9.78 -13.55 5.17
CA ILE A 9 8.71 -12.75 4.57
C ILE A 9 7.87 -12.19 5.72
N ASN A 10 7.70 -10.88 5.77
CA ASN A 10 6.85 -10.21 6.73
C ASN A 10 5.42 -10.14 6.20
N LEU A 11 4.45 -10.43 7.07
CA LEU A 11 3.03 -10.30 6.78
C LEU A 11 2.56 -8.90 7.19
N SER A 12 2.09 -8.11 6.24
CA SER A 12 1.31 -6.89 6.50
C SER A 12 -0.16 -7.14 6.14
N VAL A 13 -1.07 -6.81 7.06
CA VAL A 13 -2.51 -7.06 6.89
C VAL A 13 -3.23 -5.76 6.55
N ASN A 14 -3.91 -5.76 5.40
CA ASN A 14 -4.78 -4.67 4.99
C ASN A 14 -6.12 -4.76 5.74
N ILE A 15 -6.49 -3.71 6.47
CA ILE A 15 -7.69 -3.66 7.31
C ILE A 15 -8.82 -2.79 6.74
N ASN A 16 -8.74 -2.37 5.47
CA ASN A 16 -9.74 -1.53 4.84
C ASN A 16 -11.16 -2.13 4.91
N LYS A 17 -11.29 -3.44 4.71
CA LYS A 17 -12.61 -4.12 4.73
C LYS A 17 -13.23 -4.14 6.13
N ILE A 18 -12.43 -4.18 7.18
CA ILE A 18 -12.90 -4.05 8.57
C ILE A 18 -13.54 -2.67 8.77
N ALA A 19 -12.87 -1.62 8.30
CA ALA A 19 -13.41 -0.26 8.34
C ALA A 19 -14.67 -0.10 7.49
N THR A 20 -14.75 -0.74 6.31
CA THR A 20 -15.98 -0.77 5.50
C THR A 20 -17.15 -1.36 6.28
N LEU A 21 -16.95 -2.48 6.95
CA LEU A 21 -17.99 -3.13 7.76
C LEU A 21 -18.42 -2.25 8.95
N ARG A 22 -17.47 -1.63 9.66
CA ARG A 22 -17.76 -0.66 10.71
C ARG A 22 -18.63 0.49 10.19
N ASN A 23 -18.25 1.08 9.06
CA ASN A 23 -18.96 2.23 8.49
C ASN A 23 -20.39 1.86 8.06
N ALA A 24 -20.58 0.66 7.48
CA ALA A 24 -21.90 0.18 7.04
C ALA A 24 -22.87 -0.05 8.21
N ARG A 25 -22.34 -0.39 9.40
CA ARG A 25 -23.18 -0.63 10.59
C ARG A 25 -23.39 0.61 11.45
N GLY A 26 -22.57 1.64 11.25
CA GLY A 26 -22.50 2.80 12.14
C GLY A 26 -21.80 2.48 13.46
N GLY A 27 -21.44 3.50 14.22
CA GLY A 27 -20.72 3.34 15.47
C GLY A 27 -19.26 2.87 15.33
N ASN A 28 -18.79 2.04 16.28
CA ASN A 28 -17.41 1.56 16.35
C ASN A 28 -17.32 0.03 16.43
N ASN A 29 -18.15 -0.69 15.69
CA ASN A 29 -18.12 -2.15 15.65
C ASN A 29 -18.13 -2.67 14.20
N PRO A 30 -17.09 -3.44 13.77
CA PRO A 30 -15.91 -3.84 14.54
C PRO A 30 -14.99 -2.65 14.90
N ASN A 31 -14.38 -2.71 16.09
CA ASN A 31 -13.45 -1.69 16.55
C ASN A 31 -12.10 -1.83 15.80
N LEU A 32 -11.76 -0.83 14.99
CA LEU A 32 -10.60 -0.89 14.10
C LEU A 32 -9.27 -0.94 14.87
N ILE A 33 -9.17 -0.21 15.97
CA ILE A 33 -7.96 -0.18 16.82
C ILE A 33 -7.73 -1.55 17.46
N LYS A 34 -8.77 -2.09 18.09
CA LYS A 34 -8.72 -3.43 18.69
C LYS A 34 -8.35 -4.49 17.65
N MET A 35 -8.94 -4.42 16.45
CA MET A 35 -8.61 -5.37 15.37
C MET A 35 -7.15 -5.26 14.94
N ALA A 36 -6.59 -4.05 14.87
CA ALA A 36 -5.17 -3.88 14.55
C ALA A 36 -4.25 -4.46 15.63
N GLU A 37 -4.61 -4.31 16.91
CA GLU A 37 -3.89 -4.92 18.02
C GLU A 37 -3.97 -6.45 17.99
N ASP A 38 -5.16 -7.02 17.77
CA ASP A 38 -5.38 -8.47 17.70
C ASP A 38 -4.61 -9.10 16.52
N ILE A 39 -4.66 -8.49 15.33
CA ILE A 39 -3.92 -8.94 14.14
C ILE A 39 -2.41 -8.99 14.42
N GLN A 40 -1.86 -7.98 15.08
CA GLN A 40 -0.46 -7.98 15.47
C GLN A 40 -0.14 -9.05 16.53
N SER A 41 -1.06 -9.30 17.47
CA SER A 41 -0.91 -10.36 18.47
C SER A 41 -0.91 -11.76 17.85
N TYR A 42 -1.59 -11.96 16.72
CA TYR A 42 -1.60 -13.18 15.92
C TYR A 42 -0.35 -13.34 15.04
N GLY A 43 0.57 -12.38 15.07
CA GLY A 43 1.88 -12.50 14.45
C GLY A 43 2.09 -11.66 13.19
N ALA A 44 1.15 -10.81 12.78
CA ALA A 44 1.38 -9.88 11.69
C ALA A 44 2.48 -8.87 12.05
N GLN A 45 3.35 -8.59 11.08
CA GLN A 45 4.45 -7.63 11.23
C GLN A 45 4.06 -6.22 10.76
N GLY A 46 2.98 -6.08 10.02
CA GLY A 46 2.53 -4.78 9.54
C GLY A 46 1.02 -4.65 9.47
N ILE A 47 0.57 -3.41 9.46
CA ILE A 47 -0.81 -3.02 9.17
C ILE A 47 -0.78 -2.08 7.98
N THR A 48 -1.63 -2.37 7.00
CA THR A 48 -1.81 -1.54 5.80
C THR A 48 -3.20 -0.94 5.77
N VAL A 49 -3.28 0.34 5.44
CA VAL A 49 -4.54 1.08 5.31
C VAL A 49 -4.53 2.01 4.10
N HIS A 50 -5.70 2.20 3.48
CA HIS A 50 -5.87 3.12 2.37
C HIS A 50 -6.97 4.16 2.68
N PRO A 51 -6.63 5.31 3.26
CA PRO A 51 -7.58 6.39 3.48
C PRO A 51 -7.88 7.10 2.15
N ARG A 52 -8.93 6.65 1.47
CA ARG A 52 -9.37 7.29 0.22
C ARG A 52 -9.88 8.71 0.49
N PRO A 53 -9.89 9.61 -0.53
CA PRO A 53 -10.36 10.97 -0.38
C PRO A 53 -11.79 11.09 0.15
N ASP A 54 -12.66 10.13 -0.18
CA ASP A 54 -14.08 10.07 0.23
C ASP A 54 -14.31 9.34 1.58
N GLU A 55 -13.26 8.83 2.20
CA GLU A 55 -13.29 8.16 3.51
C GLU A 55 -14.33 7.01 3.61
N ARG A 56 -14.65 6.35 2.46
CA ARG A 56 -15.65 5.27 2.41
C ARG A 56 -15.33 4.06 3.29
N HIS A 57 -14.07 3.86 3.67
CA HIS A 57 -13.61 2.83 4.60
C HIS A 57 -12.71 3.43 5.69
N ILE A 58 -11.40 3.48 5.50
CA ILE A 58 -10.47 4.13 6.43
C ILE A 58 -10.69 5.65 6.38
N LYS A 59 -10.92 6.25 7.56
CA LYS A 59 -11.00 7.70 7.72
C LYS A 59 -9.62 8.26 8.05
N TYR A 60 -9.41 9.55 7.82
CA TYR A 60 -8.13 10.20 8.17
C TYR A 60 -7.85 10.13 9.67
N ASP A 61 -8.89 10.20 10.50
CA ASP A 61 -8.77 10.05 11.96
C ASP A 61 -8.41 8.62 12.37
N ASP A 62 -8.87 7.60 11.64
CA ASP A 62 -8.43 6.23 11.87
C ASP A 62 -6.93 6.09 11.70
N VAL A 63 -6.37 6.73 10.67
CA VAL A 63 -4.92 6.69 10.39
C VAL A 63 -4.12 7.29 11.55
N ARG A 64 -4.58 8.43 12.08
CA ARG A 64 -3.96 9.08 13.25
C ARG A 64 -3.98 8.17 14.48
N ASN A 65 -5.14 7.57 14.75
CA ASN A 65 -5.33 6.70 15.90
C ASN A 65 -4.54 5.39 15.78
N LEU A 66 -4.46 4.80 14.58
CA LEU A 66 -3.69 3.58 14.32
C LEU A 66 -2.20 3.75 14.56
N LYS A 67 -1.65 4.96 14.31
CA LYS A 67 -0.21 5.21 14.53
C LYS A 67 0.24 4.89 15.94
N SER A 68 -0.61 5.09 16.95
CA SER A 68 -0.25 4.83 18.36
C SER A 68 -0.23 3.34 18.73
N VAL A 69 -0.93 2.47 17.96
CA VAL A 69 -1.08 1.05 18.28
C VAL A 69 -0.33 0.11 17.32
N VAL A 70 0.06 0.60 16.15
CA VAL A 70 0.88 -0.19 15.21
C VAL A 70 2.34 -0.15 15.67
N LYS A 71 2.89 -1.33 15.99
CA LYS A 71 4.18 -1.45 16.69
C LYS A 71 5.38 -1.69 15.78
N LYS A 72 5.15 -2.23 14.57
CA LYS A 72 6.24 -2.61 13.65
C LYS A 72 6.18 -1.81 12.36
N GLU A 73 5.41 -2.24 11.38
CA GLU A 73 5.31 -1.53 10.10
C GLU A 73 3.91 -0.98 9.88
N PHE A 74 3.79 0.33 9.80
CA PHE A 74 2.55 1.00 9.38
C PHE A 74 2.70 1.48 7.95
N ASN A 75 1.94 0.88 7.03
CA ASN A 75 1.89 1.26 5.62
C ASN A 75 0.59 2.01 5.32
N ILE A 76 0.70 3.18 4.71
CA ILE A 76 -0.45 3.98 4.26
C ILE A 76 -0.41 4.05 2.74
N GLU A 77 -1.47 3.55 2.09
CA GLU A 77 -1.67 3.64 0.65
C GLU A 77 -2.44 4.91 0.29
N GLY A 78 -2.12 5.52 -0.83
CA GLY A 78 -2.90 6.64 -1.33
C GLY A 78 -2.31 7.35 -2.54
N ASN A 79 -3.18 8.09 -3.23
CA ASN A 79 -2.77 9.02 -4.26
C ASN A 79 -2.08 10.24 -3.60
N PRO A 80 -0.92 10.69 -4.09
CA PRO A 80 -0.15 11.77 -3.48
C PRO A 80 -0.77 13.17 -3.68
N THR A 81 -2.05 13.31 -3.36
CA THR A 81 -2.73 14.59 -3.29
C THR A 81 -2.18 15.46 -2.15
N PRO A 82 -2.33 16.80 -2.20
CA PRO A 82 -1.90 17.67 -1.11
C PRO A 82 -2.48 17.28 0.26
N LYS A 83 -3.75 16.84 0.30
CA LYS A 83 -4.42 16.39 1.53
C LYS A 83 -3.77 15.10 2.07
N PHE A 84 -3.48 14.14 1.20
CA PHE A 84 -2.82 12.89 1.56
C PHE A 84 -1.38 13.14 2.05
N LEU A 85 -0.61 13.94 1.33
CA LEU A 85 0.76 14.27 1.73
C LEU A 85 0.82 15.02 3.06
N LYS A 86 -0.19 15.87 3.36
CA LYS A 86 -0.32 16.51 4.68
C LYS A 86 -0.51 15.46 5.78
N LEU A 87 -1.41 14.49 5.58
CA LEU A 87 -1.64 13.39 6.54
C LEU A 87 -0.35 12.58 6.75
N VAL A 88 0.35 12.23 5.68
CA VAL A 88 1.61 11.47 5.77
C VAL A 88 2.67 12.22 6.57
N LYS A 89 2.82 13.54 6.33
CA LYS A 89 3.77 14.39 7.09
C LYS A 89 3.40 14.50 8.58
N GLU A 90 2.11 14.48 8.89
CA GLU A 90 1.59 14.51 10.26
C GLU A 90 1.84 13.17 10.99
N VAL A 91 1.45 12.05 10.35
CA VAL A 91 1.46 10.71 10.96
C VAL A 91 2.86 10.07 10.95
N ARG A 92 3.67 10.36 9.92
CA ARG A 92 4.99 9.74 9.68
C ARG A 92 4.93 8.21 9.80
N PRO A 93 4.23 7.53 8.87
CA PRO A 93 4.21 6.07 8.84
C PRO A 93 5.59 5.51 8.50
N ASP A 94 5.78 4.21 8.69
CA ASP A 94 7.01 3.53 8.30
C ASP A 94 7.13 3.42 6.78
N GLN A 95 6.00 3.30 6.09
CA GLN A 95 5.93 3.23 4.63
C GLN A 95 4.70 3.96 4.09
N VAL A 96 4.86 4.49 2.89
CA VAL A 96 3.76 4.94 2.03
C VAL A 96 3.82 4.17 0.73
N THR A 97 2.69 3.60 0.30
CA THR A 97 2.53 3.07 -1.05
C THR A 97 1.74 4.07 -1.89
N LEU A 98 2.38 4.60 -2.92
CA LEU A 98 1.77 5.55 -3.85
C LEU A 98 0.90 4.80 -4.85
N VAL A 99 -0.40 5.14 -4.92
CA VAL A 99 -1.37 4.56 -5.86
C VAL A 99 -1.92 5.64 -6.80
N PRO A 100 -2.22 5.31 -8.08
CA PRO A 100 -2.66 6.31 -9.06
C PRO A 100 -4.14 6.71 -8.93
N ASP A 101 -4.88 6.09 -8.00
CA ASP A 101 -6.34 6.23 -7.90
C ASP A 101 -6.78 7.67 -7.73
N GLY A 102 -7.50 8.19 -8.72
CA GLY A 102 -8.20 9.47 -8.61
C GLY A 102 -9.40 9.38 -7.64
N PRO A 103 -9.99 10.52 -7.28
CA PRO A 103 -11.17 10.57 -6.38
C PRO A 103 -12.36 9.74 -6.88
N GLU A 104 -12.52 9.65 -8.20
CA GLU A 104 -13.63 8.95 -8.86
C GLU A 104 -13.42 7.43 -8.99
N SER A 105 -12.24 6.91 -8.71
CA SER A 105 -11.96 5.49 -8.84
C SER A 105 -12.73 4.67 -7.79
N ILE A 106 -13.44 3.62 -8.21
CA ILE A 106 -14.16 2.72 -7.28
C ILE A 106 -13.17 1.80 -6.57
N THR A 107 -12.22 1.25 -7.32
CA THR A 107 -11.11 0.40 -6.83
C THR A 107 -9.84 0.76 -7.60
N SER A 108 -8.68 0.38 -7.05
CA SER A 108 -7.43 0.43 -7.81
C SER A 108 -7.49 -0.65 -8.89
N ASN A 109 -7.54 -0.25 -10.14
CA ASN A 109 -7.68 -1.14 -11.31
C ASN A 109 -6.47 -1.12 -12.24
N SER A 110 -5.45 -0.35 -11.90
CA SER A 110 -4.17 -0.28 -12.62
C SER A 110 -3.09 0.31 -11.72
N GLY A 111 -1.83 -0.08 -11.96
CA GLY A 111 -0.66 0.54 -11.37
C GLY A 111 -0.34 1.91 -12.00
N TRP A 112 0.69 2.56 -11.48
CA TRP A 112 1.23 3.78 -12.09
C TRP A 112 1.83 3.52 -13.46
N ASP A 113 1.54 4.36 -14.44
CA ASP A 113 2.41 4.55 -15.58
C ASP A 113 3.66 5.32 -15.11
N THR A 114 4.64 4.57 -14.64
CA THR A 114 5.85 5.11 -14.02
C THR A 114 6.75 5.80 -15.03
N LYS A 115 6.65 5.43 -16.31
CA LYS A 115 7.40 6.06 -17.40
C LYS A 115 6.91 7.49 -17.64
N SER A 116 5.62 7.66 -17.87
CA SER A 116 5.02 8.98 -18.12
C SER A 116 5.02 9.88 -16.89
N ASN A 117 5.07 9.30 -15.68
CA ASN A 117 5.03 10.04 -14.42
C ASN A 117 6.37 10.06 -13.67
N LEU A 118 7.49 9.74 -14.34
CA LEU A 118 8.80 9.59 -13.69
C LEU A 118 9.19 10.83 -12.87
N ASP A 119 9.19 12.00 -13.47
CA ASP A 119 9.57 13.26 -12.81
C ASP A 119 8.66 13.62 -11.65
N TYR A 120 7.36 13.38 -11.81
CA TYR A 120 6.37 13.64 -10.77
C TYR A 120 6.60 12.74 -9.56
N LEU A 121 6.69 11.42 -9.79
CA LEU A 121 6.91 10.45 -8.73
C LEU A 121 8.25 10.67 -8.03
N THR A 122 9.32 10.96 -8.79
CA THR A 122 10.64 11.27 -8.22
C THR A 122 10.57 12.45 -7.24
N LYS A 123 9.85 13.53 -7.59
CA LYS A 123 9.68 14.69 -6.70
C LYS A 123 8.92 14.33 -5.41
N ILE A 124 7.85 13.53 -5.53
CA ILE A 124 7.05 13.08 -4.38
C ILE A 124 7.89 12.17 -3.48
N ILE A 125 8.59 11.20 -4.06
CA ILE A 125 9.42 10.24 -3.34
C ILE A 125 10.51 10.97 -2.56
N LYS A 126 11.19 11.94 -3.19
CA LYS A 126 12.18 12.75 -2.51
C LYS A 126 11.61 13.50 -1.30
N GLN A 127 10.41 14.09 -1.43
CA GLN A 127 9.76 14.77 -0.29
C GLN A 127 9.44 13.83 0.86
N LEU A 128 9.13 12.56 0.59
CA LEU A 128 8.83 11.55 1.59
C LEU A 128 10.12 10.99 2.22
N ASP A 129 11.15 10.76 1.42
CA ASP A 129 12.48 10.35 1.89
C ASP A 129 13.08 11.41 2.82
N ASP A 130 12.94 12.73 2.50
CA ASP A 130 13.44 13.83 3.31
C ASP A 130 12.86 13.86 4.74
N ILE A 131 11.68 13.26 4.94
CA ILE A 131 11.06 13.12 6.27
C ILE A 131 11.20 11.71 6.87
N GLY A 132 12.01 10.84 6.23
CA GLY A 132 12.31 9.49 6.72
C GLY A 132 11.21 8.46 6.49
N VAL A 133 10.27 8.72 5.57
CA VAL A 133 9.19 7.78 5.21
C VAL A 133 9.62 6.95 4.01
N ARG A 134 9.67 5.62 4.17
CA ARG A 134 9.97 4.70 3.07
C ARG A 134 8.87 4.72 2.04
N THR A 135 9.23 4.72 0.76
CA THR A 135 8.28 4.77 -0.34
C THR A 135 8.19 3.45 -1.08
N SER A 136 6.96 3.09 -1.46
CA SER A 136 6.59 2.02 -2.38
C SER A 136 5.72 2.60 -3.49
N ILE A 137 5.79 2.03 -4.70
CA ILE A 137 4.92 2.41 -5.83
C ILE A 137 4.08 1.21 -6.21
N PHE A 138 2.76 1.40 -6.33
CA PHE A 138 1.83 0.43 -6.87
C PHE A 138 1.94 0.40 -8.40
N VAL A 139 2.32 -0.75 -8.97
CA VAL A 139 2.60 -0.92 -10.40
C VAL A 139 1.95 -2.18 -10.94
N ASP A 140 1.62 -2.16 -12.23
CA ASP A 140 1.28 -3.38 -12.93
C ASP A 140 2.51 -4.31 -13.02
N PRO A 141 2.32 -5.64 -13.13
CA PRO A 141 3.41 -6.61 -13.29
C PRO A 141 4.02 -6.53 -14.71
N ASP A 142 4.46 -5.35 -15.09
CA ASP A 142 5.11 -5.02 -16.36
C ASP A 142 6.57 -4.62 -16.11
N THR A 143 7.47 -5.23 -16.83
CA THR A 143 8.92 -5.04 -16.64
C THR A 143 9.38 -3.62 -16.95
N GLU A 144 8.73 -2.93 -17.90
CA GLU A 144 9.05 -1.54 -18.22
C GLU A 144 8.59 -0.63 -17.06
N MET A 145 7.38 -0.85 -16.54
CA MET A 145 6.87 -0.08 -15.39
C MET A 145 7.73 -0.29 -14.13
N VAL A 146 8.15 -1.53 -13.86
CA VAL A 146 9.05 -1.84 -12.75
C VAL A 146 10.42 -1.16 -12.92
N LYS A 147 10.96 -1.14 -14.13
CA LYS A 147 12.22 -0.46 -14.43
C LYS A 147 12.12 1.03 -14.12
N TYR A 148 11.11 1.72 -14.65
CA TYR A 148 10.93 3.15 -14.39
C TYR A 148 10.58 3.44 -12.92
N ALA A 149 9.87 2.54 -12.23
CA ALA A 149 9.68 2.66 -10.79
C ALA A 149 11.04 2.71 -10.05
N SER A 150 12.01 1.87 -10.42
CA SER A 150 13.34 1.89 -9.79
C SER A 150 14.09 3.21 -10.03
N GLU A 151 13.87 3.86 -11.18
CA GLU A 151 14.50 5.14 -11.53
C GLU A 151 13.96 6.31 -10.70
N THR A 152 12.76 6.19 -10.11
CA THR A 152 12.19 7.22 -9.22
C THR A 152 12.91 7.35 -7.88
N GLY A 153 13.71 6.33 -7.49
CA GLY A 153 14.35 6.23 -6.19
C GLY A 153 13.49 5.59 -5.10
N CYS A 154 12.30 5.06 -5.41
CA CYS A 154 11.48 4.32 -4.46
C CYS A 154 12.24 3.11 -3.90
N LYS A 155 11.90 2.70 -2.69
CA LYS A 155 12.59 1.60 -1.99
C LYS A 155 11.90 0.26 -2.21
N ARG A 156 10.63 0.25 -2.60
CA ARG A 156 9.80 -0.93 -2.84
C ARG A 156 8.82 -0.68 -3.98
N ILE A 157 8.28 -1.76 -4.49
CA ILE A 157 7.10 -1.77 -5.35
C ILE A 157 6.03 -2.67 -4.74
N GLU A 158 4.79 -2.39 -5.06
CA GLU A 158 3.64 -3.25 -4.81
C GLU A 158 3.05 -3.64 -6.17
N LEU A 159 2.91 -4.95 -6.41
CA LEU A 159 2.43 -5.46 -7.68
C LEU A 159 0.90 -5.62 -7.68
N TYR A 160 0.26 -5.14 -8.74
CA TYR A 160 -1.16 -5.38 -8.97
C TYR A 160 -1.39 -6.83 -9.40
N THR A 161 -2.04 -7.61 -8.54
CA THR A 161 -2.10 -9.07 -8.69
C THR A 161 -3.39 -9.60 -9.34
N GLU A 162 -4.39 -8.76 -9.63
CA GLU A 162 -5.64 -9.22 -10.25
C GLU A 162 -5.41 -9.85 -11.63
N PRO A 163 -4.58 -9.29 -12.54
CA PRO A 163 -4.25 -9.94 -13.81
C PRO A 163 -3.66 -11.34 -13.62
N TYR A 164 -2.82 -11.52 -12.60
CA TYR A 164 -2.30 -12.84 -12.24
C TYR A 164 -3.42 -13.80 -11.83
N ALA A 165 -4.33 -13.38 -10.97
CA ALA A 165 -5.44 -14.20 -10.50
C ALA A 165 -6.37 -14.63 -11.65
N ILE A 166 -6.70 -13.70 -12.56
CA ILE A 166 -7.50 -13.97 -13.76
C ILE A 166 -6.78 -14.95 -14.68
N ASN A 167 -5.51 -14.73 -14.97
CA ASN A 167 -4.73 -15.61 -15.85
C ASN A 167 -4.55 -17.00 -15.26
N PHE A 168 -4.33 -17.10 -13.95
CA PHE A 168 -4.25 -18.37 -13.24
C PHE A 168 -5.56 -19.16 -13.34
N SER A 169 -6.70 -18.52 -13.12
CA SER A 169 -8.04 -19.12 -13.26
C SER A 169 -8.31 -19.62 -14.66
N ASN A 170 -7.77 -18.95 -15.68
CA ASN A 170 -7.89 -19.32 -17.10
C ASN A 170 -6.82 -20.33 -17.57
N GLY A 171 -6.04 -20.91 -16.66
CA GLY A 171 -5.00 -21.91 -16.98
C GLY A 171 -3.74 -21.33 -17.65
N LYS A 172 -3.61 -20.02 -17.77
CA LYS A 172 -2.44 -19.33 -18.33
C LYS A 172 -1.36 -19.14 -17.27
N LYS A 173 -0.57 -20.19 -17.00
CA LYS A 173 0.42 -20.22 -15.90
C LYS A 173 1.73 -19.45 -16.14
N SER A 174 1.97 -18.87 -17.32
CA SER A 174 3.36 -18.60 -17.73
C SER A 174 3.82 -17.14 -17.80
N LEU A 175 2.93 -16.16 -17.90
CA LEU A 175 3.37 -14.79 -18.18
C LEU A 175 3.78 -14.01 -16.93
N ASP A 176 3.06 -14.19 -15.81
CA ASP A 176 3.28 -13.36 -14.62
C ASP A 176 4.40 -13.87 -13.70
N ARG A 177 4.78 -15.16 -13.85
CA ARG A 177 5.85 -15.75 -13.03
C ARG A 177 7.25 -15.22 -13.39
N LYS A 178 7.44 -14.71 -14.59
CA LYS A 178 8.71 -14.11 -15.04
C LYS A 178 8.85 -12.63 -14.64
N SER A 179 7.77 -11.99 -14.26
CA SER A 179 7.76 -10.59 -13.87
C SER A 179 8.04 -10.37 -12.37
N VAL A 180 8.10 -11.44 -11.59
CA VAL A 180 8.19 -11.39 -10.11
C VAL A 180 9.54 -11.90 -9.57
N VAL A 181 10.51 -12.21 -10.47
CA VAL A 181 11.84 -12.70 -10.06
C VAL A 181 12.91 -11.67 -10.36
#